data_9db879cb0d3762e59b2a28628b5c4da1
#
_entry.id   9db879cb0d3762e59b2a28628b5c4da1
#
_cell.length_a   1.000
_cell.length_b   1.000
_cell.length_c   1.000
_cell.angle_alpha   90.00
_cell.angle_beta   90.00
_cell.angle_gamma   90.00
#
_symmetry.space_group_name_H-M   'P 1'
#
loop_
_entity.id
_entity.type
_entity.pdbx_description
1 polymer ?
#
loop_
_entity_poly.entity_id
_entity_poly.type
_entity_poly.pdbx_seq_one_letter_code
_entity_poly.pdbx_strand_id
1 'polypeptide(L)'
;MQQGNQENNHISRDGRGIGLPMFFCLYIAQSLPSSFFATALQVMMREAHYSLATIGLLQLVKLPWVLKFLWSPIVDRRCLTGRDFRRCIIGSECVYALFIILAGLLDIGDNLYLIIALVCLSLVASATQDIATDALAILMHGGRDKSMVNSMQSMGSFGGALVGSGLLLVVLHEYGWQTVTMCLGVFVLLMLVPLIMRRDTGMIVKNPQERARLTDFASFFTQRSIWRQIGFLLLYYASIVGILSMMRPWLVDLGYSMKEIGVMSGIVGTSAAFCASFGAGFIVRRIGIHTARLLFASFVLLTTVYFLTMSYLEQPSTLLLYLGIVLMWASYGMATIVVYTSAMECVRKGREGTDFTIQTVLTHLSGIIMAAVSGSMADHFGYHGLFLTECFIAALSLLYILTVFRKKNAA
;
A
#
# COMPACT_ATOMS: atom_id res chain seq x y z
N MET A 1 44.09 -14.38 -16.50
CA MET A 1 42.71 -13.91 -16.74
C MET A 1 41.70 -14.97 -16.41
N GLN A 2 41.65 -15.51 -15.19
CA GLN A 2 40.66 -16.55 -14.76
C GLN A 2 40.47 -16.59 -13.22
N GLN A 3 40.46 -15.44 -12.56
CA GLN A 3 40.22 -15.35 -11.09
C GLN A 3 39.13 -14.36 -10.65
N GLY A 4 38.30 -13.85 -11.59
CA GLY A 4 37.28 -12.83 -11.29
C GLY A 4 35.83 -13.34 -11.18
N ASN A 5 35.55 -14.64 -11.24
CA ASN A 5 34.16 -15.15 -11.39
C ASN A 5 33.68 -16.10 -10.28
N GLN A 6 34.37 -16.20 -9.13
CA GLN A 6 33.97 -17.12 -8.06
C GLN A 6 33.43 -16.46 -6.77
N GLU A 7 33.48 -15.15 -6.60
CA GLU A 7 33.01 -14.50 -5.37
C GLU A 7 31.51 -14.20 -5.29
N ASN A 8 30.74 -14.38 -6.38
CA ASN A 8 29.31 -14.05 -6.41
C ASN A 8 28.36 -15.25 -6.19
N ASN A 9 28.84 -16.44 -5.85
CA ASN A 9 28.03 -17.66 -5.76
C ASN A 9 27.83 -18.23 -4.35
N HIS A 10 28.24 -17.52 -3.28
CA HIS A 10 28.08 -17.99 -1.90
C HIS A 10 26.98 -17.29 -1.08
N ILE A 11 26.05 -16.56 -1.70
CA ILE A 11 24.79 -16.21 -1.04
C ILE A 11 23.88 -17.43 -1.16
N SER A 12 23.98 -18.23 -0.15
CA SER A 12 23.46 -19.56 0.08
C SER A 12 22.05 -19.83 -0.42
N ARG A 13 21.92 -20.98 -1.04
CA ARG A 13 20.66 -21.66 -1.43
C ARG A 13 19.73 -22.06 -0.27
N ASP A 14 19.97 -21.65 0.96
CA ASP A 14 19.22 -22.11 2.15
C ASP A 14 18.24 -21.09 2.76
N GLY A 15 18.05 -19.90 2.15
CA GLY A 15 17.10 -18.89 2.60
C GLY A 15 15.69 -19.04 2.04
N ARG A 16 15.28 -20.24 1.63
CA ARG A 16 13.99 -20.46 0.94
C ARG A 16 12.81 -20.23 1.88
N GLY A 17 12.08 -19.15 1.67
CA GLY A 17 10.67 -19.01 2.05
C GLY A 17 10.36 -18.61 3.49
N ILE A 18 11.32 -18.62 4.40
CA ILE A 18 11.06 -18.45 5.85
C ILE A 18 10.77 -17.00 6.28
N GLY A 19 11.03 -16.02 5.41
CA GLY A 19 10.81 -14.60 5.73
C GLY A 19 9.46 -14.03 5.36
N LEU A 20 8.76 -14.63 4.42
CA LEU A 20 7.52 -14.08 3.88
C LEU A 20 6.39 -13.95 4.92
N PRO A 21 6.10 -14.96 5.77
CA PRO A 21 5.08 -14.81 6.81
C PRO A 21 5.39 -13.69 7.82
N MET A 22 6.67 -13.47 8.14
CA MET A 22 7.08 -12.36 9.01
C MET A 22 6.68 -11.01 8.41
N PHE A 23 6.93 -10.79 7.11
CA PHE A 23 6.52 -9.55 6.44
C PHE A 23 5.00 -9.41 6.40
N PHE A 24 4.26 -10.48 6.12
CA PHE A 24 2.79 -10.46 6.22
C PHE A 24 2.32 -10.01 7.60
N CYS A 25 2.89 -10.58 8.69
CA CYS A 25 2.57 -10.19 10.07
C CYS A 25 2.87 -8.71 10.33
N LEU A 26 4.00 -8.19 9.86
CA LEU A 26 4.37 -6.79 10.04
C LEU A 26 3.44 -5.84 9.28
N TYR A 27 3.04 -6.19 8.06
CA TYR A 27 2.15 -5.34 7.26
C TYR A 27 0.68 -5.41 7.72
N ILE A 28 0.19 -6.54 8.21
CA ILE A 28 -1.16 -6.60 8.77
C ILE A 28 -1.23 -5.89 10.13
N ALA A 29 -0.16 -5.91 10.93
CA ALA A 29 -0.06 -5.20 12.20
C ALA A 29 -0.28 -3.69 12.05
N GLN A 30 0.24 -3.09 10.99
CA GLN A 30 0.04 -1.66 10.70
C GLN A 30 -1.31 -1.36 10.02
N SER A 31 -1.76 -2.24 9.14
CA SER A 31 -2.92 -1.96 8.27
C SER A 31 -4.25 -2.14 9.00
N LEU A 32 -4.35 -3.14 9.87
CA LEU A 32 -5.60 -3.49 10.54
C LEU A 32 -6.03 -2.40 11.54
N PRO A 33 -5.17 -1.91 12.48
CA PRO A 33 -5.58 -0.83 13.36
C PRO A 33 -5.80 0.49 12.63
N SER A 34 -4.96 0.82 11.63
CA SER A 34 -5.13 2.06 10.86
C SER A 34 -6.45 2.10 10.09
N SER A 35 -6.89 0.96 9.54
CA SER A 35 -8.17 0.83 8.84
C SER A 35 -9.35 0.89 9.83
N PHE A 36 -9.21 0.29 11.01
CA PHE A 36 -10.19 0.39 12.08
C PHE A 36 -10.40 1.84 12.52
N PHE A 37 -9.33 2.55 12.91
CA PHE A 37 -9.44 3.94 13.36
C PHE A 37 -9.99 4.85 12.27
N ALA A 38 -9.56 4.66 11.01
CA ALA A 38 -10.06 5.46 9.89
C ALA A 38 -11.58 5.34 9.70
N THR A 39 -12.17 4.19 10.07
CA THR A 39 -13.61 3.95 9.90
C THR A 39 -14.37 4.19 11.21
N ALA A 40 -13.90 3.65 12.34
CA ALA A 40 -14.56 3.77 13.64
C ALA A 40 -14.70 5.23 14.08
N LEU A 41 -13.63 6.04 13.98
CA LEU A 41 -13.70 7.45 14.36
C LEU A 41 -14.70 8.24 13.52
N GLN A 42 -14.80 7.95 12.19
CA GLN A 42 -15.80 8.60 11.34
C GLN A 42 -17.23 8.26 11.76
N VAL A 43 -17.50 6.99 12.06
CA VAL A 43 -18.84 6.53 12.51
C VAL A 43 -19.18 7.18 13.84
N MET A 44 -18.30 7.12 14.83
CA MET A 44 -18.53 7.65 16.18
C MET A 44 -18.69 9.17 16.19
N MET A 45 -17.90 9.91 15.39
CA MET A 45 -18.10 11.36 15.22
C MET A 45 -19.45 11.66 14.57
N ARG A 46 -19.91 10.81 13.64
CA ARG A 46 -21.23 11.01 13.02
C ARG A 46 -22.37 10.75 14.00
N GLU A 47 -22.26 9.73 14.81
CA GLU A 47 -23.19 9.42 15.91
C GLU A 47 -23.23 10.55 16.95
N ALA A 48 -22.10 11.14 17.26
CA ALA A 48 -21.96 12.32 18.14
C ALA A 48 -22.37 13.66 17.45
N HIS A 49 -23.03 13.60 16.25
CA HIS A 49 -23.55 14.74 15.50
C HIS A 49 -22.51 15.79 15.07
N TYR A 50 -21.23 15.42 14.94
CA TYR A 50 -20.22 16.31 14.33
C TYR A 50 -20.54 16.61 12.87
N SER A 51 -20.15 17.81 12.42
CA SER A 51 -20.35 18.22 11.03
C SER A 51 -19.56 17.33 10.05
N LEU A 52 -20.10 17.12 8.85
CA LEU A 52 -19.41 16.35 7.80
C LEU A 52 -18.05 16.97 7.43
N ALA A 53 -17.93 18.30 7.53
CA ALA A 53 -16.67 19.00 7.31
C ALA A 53 -15.62 18.61 8.37
N THR A 54 -16.01 18.55 9.65
CA THR A 54 -15.12 18.13 10.75
C THR A 54 -14.72 16.66 10.59
N ILE A 55 -15.66 15.79 10.21
CA ILE A 55 -15.37 14.38 9.91
C ILE A 55 -14.41 14.26 8.74
N GLY A 56 -14.54 15.11 7.72
CA GLY A 56 -13.60 15.16 6.59
C GLY A 56 -12.17 15.46 7.01
N LEU A 57 -11.95 16.27 8.05
CA LEU A 57 -10.61 16.56 8.59
C LEU A 57 -9.91 15.33 9.19
N LEU A 58 -10.64 14.26 9.52
CA LEU A 58 -10.01 13.00 9.95
C LEU A 58 -9.10 12.39 8.86
N GLN A 59 -9.27 12.75 7.59
CA GLN A 59 -8.33 12.31 6.56
C GLN A 59 -6.90 12.82 6.80
N LEU A 60 -6.76 13.95 7.53
CA LEU A 60 -5.46 14.50 7.93
C LEU A 60 -4.72 13.60 8.93
N VAL A 61 -5.41 12.71 9.62
CA VAL A 61 -4.78 11.70 10.51
C VAL A 61 -3.85 10.78 9.73
N LYS A 62 -4.07 10.61 8.42
CA LYS A 62 -3.19 9.83 7.53
C LYS A 62 -1.96 10.60 7.02
N LEU A 63 -1.81 11.90 7.35
CA LEU A 63 -0.65 12.70 6.94
C LEU A 63 0.71 12.05 7.27
N PRO A 64 0.93 11.37 8.42
CA PRO A 64 2.19 10.70 8.69
C PRO A 64 2.61 9.74 7.57
N TRP A 65 1.68 9.05 6.93
CA TRP A 65 1.95 8.13 5.81
C TRP A 65 2.42 8.85 4.54
N VAL A 66 1.95 10.08 4.32
CA VAL A 66 2.41 10.91 3.20
C VAL A 66 3.73 11.60 3.56
N LEU A 67 3.86 12.11 4.79
CA LEU A 67 5.02 12.87 5.22
C LEU A 67 6.23 12.01 5.64
N LYS A 68 6.08 10.68 5.72
CA LYS A 68 7.15 9.77 6.18
C LYS A 68 8.46 9.89 5.39
N PHE A 69 8.43 10.40 4.15
CA PHE A 69 9.64 10.67 3.38
C PHE A 69 10.58 11.70 4.02
N LEU A 70 10.04 12.61 4.87
CA LEU A 70 10.84 13.63 5.55
C LEU A 70 11.80 13.03 6.57
N TRP A 71 11.42 11.94 7.24
CA TRP A 71 12.28 11.28 8.24
C TRP A 71 12.82 9.92 7.81
N SER A 72 12.46 9.42 6.64
CA SER A 72 13.01 8.16 6.11
C SER A 72 14.54 8.15 6.00
N PRO A 73 15.26 9.27 5.68
CA PRO A 73 16.71 9.28 5.72
C PRO A 73 17.31 9.08 7.13
N ILE A 74 16.56 9.45 8.17
CA ILE A 74 17.01 9.24 9.56
C ILE A 74 17.00 7.74 9.88
N VAL A 75 15.97 7.01 9.43
CA VAL A 75 15.87 5.56 9.60
C VAL A 75 17.02 4.86 8.86
N ASP A 76 17.24 5.17 7.58
CA ASP A 76 18.35 4.61 6.80
C ASP A 76 19.73 4.92 7.39
N ARG A 77 19.91 6.12 7.96
CA ARG A 77 21.16 6.54 8.59
C ARG A 77 21.44 5.79 9.89
N ARG A 78 20.41 5.47 10.67
CA ARG A 78 20.54 4.80 11.97
C ARG A 78 20.57 3.28 11.84
N CYS A 79 19.85 2.72 10.88
CA CYS A 79 19.76 1.27 10.66
C CYS A 79 20.83 0.81 9.67
N LEU A 80 21.99 0.41 10.17
CA LEU A 80 23.13 -0.09 9.39
C LEU A 80 23.20 -1.62 9.37
N THR A 81 22.70 -2.26 10.42
CA THR A 81 22.71 -3.72 10.55
C THR A 81 21.29 -4.27 10.64
N GLY A 82 21.11 -5.55 10.32
CA GLY A 82 19.82 -6.22 10.49
C GLY A 82 19.31 -6.18 11.94
N ARG A 83 20.23 -6.08 12.93
CA ARG A 83 19.86 -5.87 14.34
C ARG A 83 19.28 -4.48 14.58
N ASP A 84 19.81 -3.45 13.91
CA ASP A 84 19.29 -2.07 14.04
C ASP A 84 17.90 -1.97 13.43
N PHE A 85 17.67 -2.55 12.24
CA PHE A 85 16.35 -2.64 11.65
C PHE A 85 15.35 -3.34 12.57
N ARG A 86 15.74 -4.51 13.12
CA ARG A 86 14.90 -5.24 14.06
C ARG A 86 14.55 -4.40 15.29
N ARG A 87 15.52 -3.70 15.90
CA ARG A 87 15.27 -2.80 17.05
C ARG A 87 14.37 -1.64 16.67
N CYS A 88 14.56 -1.06 15.50
CA CYS A 88 13.72 0.03 15.00
C CYS A 88 12.28 -0.45 14.81
N ILE A 89 12.05 -1.60 14.16
CA ILE A 89 10.73 -2.18 13.94
C ILE A 89 10.05 -2.49 15.28
N ILE A 90 10.72 -3.22 16.18
CA ILE A 90 10.17 -3.58 17.49
C ILE A 90 9.84 -2.32 18.32
N GLY A 91 10.76 -1.34 18.37
CA GLY A 91 10.55 -0.09 19.11
C GLY A 91 9.36 0.70 18.57
N SER A 92 9.26 0.84 17.24
CA SER A 92 8.15 1.56 16.61
C SER A 92 6.82 0.85 16.83
N GLU A 93 6.76 -0.48 16.73
CA GLU A 93 5.55 -1.26 16.97
C GLU A 93 5.11 -1.22 18.43
N CYS A 94 6.06 -1.26 19.38
CA CYS A 94 5.75 -1.09 20.81
C CYS A 94 5.16 0.30 21.09
N VAL A 95 5.70 1.34 20.46
CA VAL A 95 5.15 2.71 20.58
C VAL A 95 3.78 2.81 19.92
N TYR A 96 3.61 2.15 18.76
CA TYR A 96 2.33 2.07 18.07
C TYR A 96 1.27 1.41 18.95
N ALA A 97 1.54 0.24 19.49
CA ALA A 97 0.64 -0.48 20.40
C ALA A 97 0.34 0.33 21.68
N LEU A 98 1.35 1.00 22.25
CA LEU A 98 1.17 1.84 23.42
C LEU A 98 0.16 2.97 23.17
N PHE A 99 0.30 3.71 22.08
CA PHE A 99 -0.63 4.79 21.75
C PHE A 99 -2.04 4.28 21.43
N ILE A 100 -2.17 3.10 20.80
CA ILE A 100 -3.47 2.44 20.59
C ILE A 100 -4.12 2.11 21.94
N ILE A 101 -3.38 1.52 22.87
CA ILE A 101 -3.87 1.15 24.19
C ILE A 101 -4.25 2.42 24.99
N LEU A 102 -3.41 3.46 24.97
CA LEU A 102 -3.72 4.73 25.64
C LEU A 102 -4.99 5.38 25.07
N ALA A 103 -5.18 5.37 23.76
CA ALA A 103 -6.41 5.84 23.12
C ALA A 103 -7.64 5.03 23.56
N GLY A 104 -7.47 3.73 23.80
CA GLY A 104 -8.52 2.86 24.29
C GLY A 104 -8.94 3.06 25.74
N LEU A 105 -8.06 3.62 26.58
CA LEU A 105 -8.36 3.94 27.98
C LEU A 105 -9.19 5.21 28.14
N LEU A 106 -9.32 6.02 27.07
CA LEU A 106 -10.04 7.29 27.11
C LEU A 106 -11.49 7.11 26.68
N ASP A 107 -12.37 7.83 27.35
CA ASP A 107 -13.75 7.97 26.93
C ASP A 107 -13.85 8.85 25.68
N ILE A 108 -14.59 8.40 24.67
CA ILE A 108 -14.73 9.09 23.40
C ILE A 108 -15.56 10.36 23.52
N GLY A 109 -16.59 10.33 24.39
CA GLY A 109 -17.47 11.48 24.56
C GLY A 109 -16.71 12.72 25.05
N ASP A 110 -15.80 12.53 26.00
CA ASP A 110 -15.09 13.63 26.66
C ASP A 110 -13.73 13.92 26.01
N ASN A 111 -13.08 12.92 25.39
CA ASN A 111 -11.66 13.01 25.03
C ASN A 111 -11.37 12.80 23.53
N LEU A 112 -12.34 13.05 22.66
CA LEU A 112 -12.22 12.78 21.22
C LEU A 112 -10.94 13.38 20.59
N TYR A 113 -10.63 14.66 20.87
CA TYR A 113 -9.45 15.30 20.30
C TYR A 113 -8.13 14.68 20.78
N LEU A 114 -8.09 14.25 22.04
CA LEU A 114 -6.93 13.56 22.59
C LEU A 114 -6.78 12.17 21.97
N ILE A 115 -7.87 11.45 21.75
CA ILE A 115 -7.89 10.17 21.02
C ILE A 115 -7.36 10.38 19.61
N ILE A 116 -7.83 11.37 18.87
CA ILE A 116 -7.34 11.69 17.52
C ILE A 116 -5.85 11.99 17.54
N ALA A 117 -5.36 12.76 18.52
CA ALA A 117 -3.94 13.05 18.66
C ALA A 117 -3.11 11.78 18.94
N LEU A 118 -3.57 10.90 19.83
CA LEU A 118 -2.90 9.63 20.13
C LEU A 118 -2.90 8.71 18.91
N VAL A 119 -4.00 8.65 18.16
CA VAL A 119 -4.07 7.89 16.91
C VAL A 119 -3.11 8.48 15.87
N CYS A 120 -3.01 9.79 15.74
CA CYS A 120 -2.05 10.43 14.84
C CYS A 120 -0.59 10.08 15.22
N LEU A 121 -0.25 10.14 16.51
CA LEU A 121 1.07 9.74 17.03
C LEU A 121 1.33 8.23 16.80
N SER A 122 0.31 7.39 16.98
CA SER A 122 0.41 5.97 16.66
C SER A 122 0.75 5.74 15.19
N LEU A 123 0.14 6.49 14.27
CA LEU A 123 0.44 6.40 12.84
C LEU A 123 1.83 6.92 12.46
N VAL A 124 2.42 7.86 13.22
CA VAL A 124 3.84 8.24 13.05
C VAL A 124 4.75 7.04 13.39
N ALA A 125 4.45 6.33 14.47
CA ALA A 125 5.20 5.14 14.85
C ALA A 125 5.03 4.02 13.81
N SER A 126 3.80 3.77 13.34
CA SER A 126 3.49 2.81 12.27
C SER A 126 4.22 3.16 10.97
N ALA A 127 4.23 4.43 10.54
CA ALA A 127 4.94 4.87 9.34
C ALA A 127 6.48 4.73 9.48
N THR A 128 7.02 4.86 10.70
CA THR A 128 8.46 4.63 10.97
C THR A 128 8.80 3.14 10.88
N GLN A 129 7.94 2.29 11.42
CA GLN A 129 8.04 0.84 11.28
C GLN A 129 8.01 0.41 9.81
N ASP A 130 7.11 0.98 9.01
CA ASP A 130 6.97 0.70 7.59
C ASP A 130 8.26 1.00 6.82
N ILE A 131 8.87 2.17 7.01
CA ILE A 131 10.16 2.52 6.41
C ILE A 131 11.24 1.47 6.73
N ALA A 132 11.32 1.06 7.99
CA ALA A 132 12.33 0.08 8.42
C ALA A 132 12.03 -1.32 7.88
N THR A 133 10.76 -1.71 7.81
CA THR A 133 10.31 -3.00 7.27
C THR A 133 10.57 -3.09 5.77
N ASP A 134 10.24 -2.04 5.01
CA ASP A 134 10.48 -1.95 3.57
C ASP A 134 11.98 -2.02 3.25
N ALA A 135 12.81 -1.27 3.98
CA ALA A 135 14.26 -1.31 3.80
C ALA A 135 14.83 -2.70 4.12
N LEU A 136 14.37 -3.32 5.21
CA LEU A 136 14.75 -4.69 5.57
C LEU A 136 14.33 -5.69 4.50
N ALA A 137 13.12 -5.55 3.96
CA ALA A 137 12.60 -6.39 2.88
C ALA A 137 13.47 -6.32 1.62
N ILE A 138 13.87 -5.10 1.22
CA ILE A 138 14.74 -4.85 0.06
C ILE A 138 16.12 -5.50 0.26
N LEU A 139 16.68 -5.38 1.47
CA LEU A 139 18.01 -5.91 1.79
C LEU A 139 18.02 -7.44 1.93
N MET A 140 16.94 -8.04 2.43
CA MET A 140 16.85 -9.50 2.62
C MET A 140 16.52 -10.24 1.33
N HIS A 141 15.88 -9.60 0.36
CA HIS A 141 15.37 -10.26 -0.84
C HIS A 141 15.96 -9.65 -2.10
N GLY A 142 16.63 -10.48 -2.90
CA GLY A 142 17.20 -10.10 -4.19
C GLY A 142 16.28 -10.47 -5.37
N GLY A 143 16.45 -9.76 -6.49
CA GLY A 143 15.86 -10.14 -7.77
C GLY A 143 14.36 -10.45 -7.73
N ARG A 144 14.00 -11.66 -8.17
CA ARG A 144 12.58 -12.08 -8.32
C ARG A 144 11.82 -12.28 -7.01
N ASP A 145 12.51 -12.41 -5.87
CA ASP A 145 11.85 -12.65 -4.59
C ASP A 145 11.21 -11.38 -4.01
N LYS A 146 11.60 -10.19 -4.49
CA LYS A 146 10.97 -8.91 -4.13
C LYS A 146 9.46 -8.88 -4.41
N SER A 147 9.01 -9.53 -5.49
CA SER A 147 7.57 -9.60 -5.80
C SER A 147 6.77 -10.39 -4.76
N MET A 148 7.37 -11.44 -4.17
CA MET A 148 6.70 -12.21 -3.11
C MET A 148 6.58 -11.41 -1.82
N VAL A 149 7.60 -10.61 -1.48
CA VAL A 149 7.52 -9.71 -0.31
C VAL A 149 6.43 -8.66 -0.51
N ASN A 150 6.35 -8.06 -1.71
CA ASN A 150 5.29 -7.11 -2.04
C ASN A 150 3.90 -7.76 -2.03
N SER A 151 3.79 -9.06 -2.37
CA SER A 151 2.54 -9.80 -2.17
C SER A 151 2.16 -9.89 -0.69
N MET A 152 3.11 -10.17 0.20
CA MET A 152 2.84 -10.19 1.64
C MET A 152 2.42 -8.79 2.14
N GLN A 153 3.07 -7.73 1.64
CA GLN A 153 2.70 -6.35 1.94
C GLN A 153 1.26 -6.04 1.51
N SER A 154 0.92 -6.33 0.26
CA SER A 154 -0.41 -6.04 -0.28
C SER A 154 -1.49 -6.90 0.40
N MET A 155 -1.21 -8.19 0.64
CA MET A 155 -2.11 -9.06 1.40
C MET A 155 -2.32 -8.56 2.82
N GLY A 156 -1.26 -8.15 3.52
CA GLY A 156 -1.36 -7.54 4.85
C GLY A 156 -2.22 -6.28 4.83
N SER A 157 -2.03 -5.43 3.82
CA SER A 157 -2.80 -4.18 3.66
C SER A 157 -4.28 -4.45 3.35
N PHE A 158 -4.59 -5.30 2.38
CA PHE A 158 -5.98 -5.62 2.03
C PHE A 158 -6.68 -6.46 3.10
N GLY A 159 -5.98 -7.44 3.69
CA GLY A 159 -6.50 -8.23 4.79
C GLY A 159 -6.77 -7.39 6.04
N GLY A 160 -5.84 -6.47 6.37
CA GLY A 160 -6.03 -5.51 7.45
C GLY A 160 -7.19 -4.56 7.20
N ALA A 161 -7.36 -4.07 5.96
CA ALA A 161 -8.51 -3.24 5.60
C ALA A 161 -9.82 -4.01 5.71
N LEU A 162 -9.89 -5.24 5.22
CA LEU A 162 -11.08 -6.08 5.26
C LEU A 162 -11.54 -6.33 6.72
N VAL A 163 -10.61 -6.69 7.59
CA VAL A 163 -10.92 -6.99 8.99
C VAL A 163 -11.14 -5.69 9.78
N GLY A 164 -10.27 -4.70 9.61
CA GLY A 164 -10.27 -3.47 10.39
C GLY A 164 -11.46 -2.57 10.12
N SER A 165 -11.82 -2.35 8.85
CA SER A 165 -12.94 -1.49 8.48
C SER A 165 -14.30 -2.19 8.40
N GLY A 166 -14.32 -3.52 8.45
CA GLY A 166 -15.53 -4.33 8.36
C GLY A 166 -15.83 -5.06 9.67
N LEU A 167 -15.12 -6.19 9.88
CA LEU A 167 -15.41 -7.08 11.02
C LEU A 167 -15.30 -6.38 12.37
N LEU A 168 -14.25 -5.55 12.56
CA LEU A 168 -14.03 -4.89 13.85
C LEU A 168 -15.06 -3.82 14.19
N LEU A 169 -15.80 -3.28 13.21
CA LEU A 169 -16.94 -2.40 13.52
C LEU A 169 -18.11 -3.16 14.16
N VAL A 170 -18.34 -4.40 13.75
CA VAL A 170 -19.34 -5.27 14.38
C VAL A 170 -18.91 -5.59 15.81
N VAL A 171 -17.62 -5.94 15.98
CA VAL A 171 -17.06 -6.22 17.32
C VAL A 171 -17.10 -4.96 18.20
N LEU A 172 -16.87 -3.77 17.65
CA LEU A 172 -16.97 -2.49 18.35
C LEU A 172 -18.39 -2.26 18.89
N HIS A 173 -19.41 -2.57 18.10
CA HIS A 173 -20.81 -2.43 18.53
C HIS A 173 -21.16 -3.34 19.70
N GLU A 174 -20.65 -4.59 19.70
CA GLU A 174 -20.96 -5.59 20.73
C GLU A 174 -20.12 -5.43 22.01
N TYR A 175 -18.83 -5.13 21.88
CA TYR A 175 -17.87 -5.18 22.99
C TYR A 175 -17.31 -3.82 23.40
N GLY A 176 -17.65 -2.76 22.68
CA GLY A 176 -17.28 -1.38 22.98
C GLY A 176 -15.82 -1.01 22.61
N TRP A 177 -15.56 0.28 22.70
CA TRP A 177 -14.30 0.92 22.27
C TRP A 177 -13.07 0.39 23.01
N GLN A 178 -13.11 0.35 24.34
CA GLN A 178 -11.97 -0.05 25.16
C GLN A 178 -11.52 -1.47 24.86
N THR A 179 -12.46 -2.42 24.76
CA THR A 179 -12.16 -3.83 24.50
C THR A 179 -11.48 -3.99 23.13
N VAL A 180 -12.03 -3.37 22.07
CA VAL A 180 -11.49 -3.51 20.73
C VAL A 180 -10.10 -2.90 20.63
N THR A 181 -9.87 -1.72 21.18
CA THR A 181 -8.56 -1.04 21.13
C THR A 181 -7.50 -1.77 21.96
N MET A 182 -7.87 -2.34 23.12
CA MET A 182 -6.97 -3.21 23.88
C MET A 182 -6.58 -4.47 23.10
N CYS A 183 -7.55 -5.13 22.48
CA CYS A 183 -7.29 -6.29 21.61
C CYS A 183 -6.41 -5.92 20.43
N LEU A 184 -6.60 -4.74 19.83
CA LEU A 184 -5.75 -4.24 18.75
C LEU A 184 -4.30 -4.00 19.20
N GLY A 185 -4.10 -3.38 20.36
CA GLY A 185 -2.76 -3.17 20.90
C GLY A 185 -2.03 -4.49 21.17
N VAL A 186 -2.72 -5.46 21.77
CA VAL A 186 -2.19 -6.83 21.97
C VAL A 186 -1.92 -7.52 20.64
N PHE A 187 -2.82 -7.40 19.66
CA PHE A 187 -2.64 -7.97 18.32
C PHE A 187 -1.36 -7.44 17.66
N VAL A 188 -1.11 -6.12 17.69
CA VAL A 188 0.11 -5.52 17.14
C VAL A 188 1.36 -6.15 17.78
N LEU A 189 1.38 -6.29 19.11
CA LEU A 189 2.51 -6.92 19.81
C LEU A 189 2.68 -8.41 19.47
N LEU A 190 1.59 -9.15 19.29
CA LEU A 190 1.65 -10.56 18.87
C LEU A 190 2.22 -10.72 17.46
N MET A 191 1.94 -9.78 16.55
CA MET A 191 2.48 -9.82 15.19
C MET A 191 4.00 -9.59 15.12
N LEU A 192 4.63 -9.11 16.20
CA LEU A 192 6.10 -9.03 16.32
C LEU A 192 6.78 -10.39 16.58
N VAL A 193 6.03 -11.40 17.05
CA VAL A 193 6.61 -12.69 17.43
C VAL A 193 7.47 -13.33 16.34
N PRO A 194 7.06 -13.38 15.05
CA PRO A 194 7.88 -13.96 14.00
C PRO A 194 9.20 -13.21 13.79
N LEU A 195 9.21 -11.88 13.95
CA LEU A 195 10.44 -11.08 13.88
C LEU A 195 11.35 -11.33 15.09
N ILE A 196 10.77 -11.44 16.29
CA ILE A 196 11.52 -11.68 17.54
C ILE A 196 12.17 -13.07 17.53
N MET A 197 11.50 -14.08 17.03
CA MET A 197 12.02 -15.44 16.95
C MET A 197 13.13 -15.60 15.90
N ARG A 198 13.21 -14.68 14.94
CA ARG A 198 14.15 -14.80 13.83
C ARG A 198 15.54 -14.26 14.19
N ARG A 199 16.59 -15.07 13.97
CA ARG A 199 17.99 -14.72 14.24
C ARG A 199 18.78 -14.26 13.01
N ASP A 200 18.30 -14.56 11.81
CA ASP A 200 19.04 -14.39 10.54
C ASP A 200 19.22 -12.93 10.08
N THR A 201 18.45 -11.99 10.65
CA THR A 201 18.59 -10.56 10.33
C THR A 201 19.97 -9.99 10.69
N GLY A 202 20.76 -10.72 11.50
CA GLY A 202 22.10 -10.31 11.91
C GLY A 202 23.16 -10.32 10.80
N MET A 203 22.89 -10.95 9.65
CA MET A 203 23.85 -11.05 8.52
C MET A 203 23.83 -9.80 7.62
N ILE A 204 22.84 -8.92 7.75
CA ILE A 204 22.73 -7.71 6.95
C ILE A 204 23.62 -6.63 7.54
N VAL A 205 24.57 -6.13 6.76
CA VAL A 205 25.44 -5.00 7.12
C VAL A 205 25.51 -4.05 5.93
N LYS A 206 25.07 -2.81 6.13
CA LYS A 206 25.26 -1.73 5.16
C LYS A 206 26.68 -1.17 5.27
N ASN A 207 27.24 -0.73 4.15
CA ASN A 207 28.53 -0.05 4.15
C ASN A 207 28.41 1.29 4.90
N PRO A 208 29.19 1.54 5.97
CA PRO A 208 29.16 2.81 6.70
C PRO A 208 29.49 4.05 5.86
N GLN A 209 30.24 3.87 4.76
CA GLN A 209 30.56 4.95 3.83
C GLN A 209 29.36 5.39 2.98
N GLU A 210 28.34 4.54 2.85
CA GLU A 210 27.11 4.81 2.08
C GLU A 210 25.96 5.32 2.98
N ARG A 211 26.28 5.93 4.13
CA ARG A 211 25.25 6.46 5.06
C ARG A 211 24.36 7.49 4.40
N ALA A 212 23.05 7.35 4.60
CA ALA A 212 22.07 8.32 4.14
C ALA A 212 22.28 9.70 4.78
N ARG A 213 22.08 10.77 4.00
CA ARG A 213 22.10 12.16 4.43
C ARG A 213 20.67 12.71 4.33
N LEU A 214 20.35 13.72 5.13
CA LEU A 214 19.03 14.38 5.05
C LEU A 214 18.78 15.01 3.66
N THR A 215 19.86 15.40 2.96
CA THR A 215 19.80 15.92 1.60
C THR A 215 19.54 14.86 0.52
N ASP A 216 19.54 13.58 0.87
CA ASP A 216 19.37 12.48 -0.09
C ASP A 216 17.98 12.45 -0.72
N PHE A 217 16.98 13.05 -0.06
CA PHE A 217 15.70 13.33 -0.68
C PHE A 217 15.86 14.14 -1.99
N ALA A 218 16.58 15.27 -1.94
CA ALA A 218 16.78 16.09 -3.14
C ALA A 218 17.64 15.38 -4.17
N SER A 219 18.69 14.66 -3.75
CA SER A 219 19.59 13.93 -4.65
C SER A 219 18.93 12.73 -5.34
N PHE A 220 17.78 12.24 -4.86
CA PHE A 220 16.98 11.25 -5.56
C PHE A 220 16.53 11.75 -6.93
N PHE A 221 16.05 12.99 -7.01
CA PHE A 221 15.54 13.60 -8.25
C PHE A 221 16.64 14.06 -9.23
N THR A 222 17.90 14.10 -8.83
CA THR A 222 19.02 14.46 -9.73
C THR A 222 19.42 13.33 -10.68
N GLN A 223 18.97 12.09 -10.41
CA GLN A 223 19.28 10.95 -11.24
C GLN A 223 18.42 10.94 -12.52
N ARG A 224 19.05 11.04 -13.68
CA ARG A 224 18.34 11.05 -14.99
C ARG A 224 17.46 9.78 -15.20
N SER A 225 17.89 8.63 -14.69
CA SER A 225 17.15 7.37 -14.83
C SER A 225 15.87 7.33 -14.02
N ILE A 226 15.80 8.09 -12.91
CA ILE A 226 14.66 8.05 -12.00
C ILE A 226 13.40 8.69 -12.61
N TRP A 227 13.56 9.66 -13.52
CA TRP A 227 12.42 10.30 -14.17
C TRP A 227 11.60 9.34 -15.02
N ARG A 228 12.24 8.32 -15.60
CA ARG A 228 11.53 7.22 -16.29
C ARG A 228 10.71 6.39 -15.31
N GLN A 229 11.27 6.12 -14.14
CA GLN A 229 10.56 5.41 -13.07
C GLN A 229 9.42 6.26 -12.50
N ILE A 230 9.62 7.56 -12.27
CA ILE A 230 8.57 8.47 -11.82
C ILE A 230 7.41 8.51 -12.82
N GLY A 231 7.68 8.67 -14.10
CA GLY A 231 6.64 8.62 -15.14
C GLY A 231 5.84 7.31 -15.10
N PHE A 232 6.52 6.18 -14.89
CA PHE A 232 5.88 4.89 -14.70
C PHE A 232 4.98 4.86 -13.45
N LEU A 233 5.48 5.31 -12.30
CA LEU A 233 4.72 5.31 -11.04
C LEU A 233 3.47 6.20 -11.12
N LEU A 234 3.57 7.35 -11.80
CA LEU A 234 2.46 8.27 -11.94
C LEU A 234 1.37 7.76 -12.89
N LEU A 235 1.75 7.10 -14.01
CA LEU A 235 0.81 6.67 -15.03
C LEU A 235 0.22 5.28 -14.76
N TYR A 236 1.03 4.34 -14.25
CA TYR A 236 0.62 2.93 -14.16
C TYR A 236 -0.59 2.70 -13.27
N TYR A 237 -0.67 3.47 -12.21
CA TYR A 237 -1.69 3.35 -11.16
C TYR A 237 -2.90 4.25 -11.40
N ALA A 238 -2.71 5.31 -12.20
CA ALA A 238 -3.63 6.43 -12.32
C ALA A 238 -5.05 5.99 -12.69
N SER A 239 -5.21 5.28 -13.80
CA SER A 239 -6.52 4.92 -14.36
C SER A 239 -7.35 4.06 -13.41
N ILE A 240 -6.73 3.04 -12.80
CA ILE A 240 -7.47 2.13 -11.91
C ILE A 240 -7.87 2.83 -10.59
N VAL A 241 -7.05 3.77 -10.10
CA VAL A 241 -7.38 4.56 -8.92
C VAL A 241 -8.47 5.57 -9.23
N GLY A 242 -8.51 6.12 -10.45
CA GLY A 242 -9.59 6.98 -10.91
C GLY A 242 -10.95 6.26 -10.85
N ILE A 243 -11.04 5.06 -11.43
CA ILE A 243 -12.26 4.24 -11.35
C ILE A 243 -12.59 3.90 -9.89
N LEU A 244 -11.60 3.46 -9.10
CA LEU A 244 -11.80 3.07 -7.71
C LEU A 244 -12.37 4.22 -6.86
N SER A 245 -11.94 5.45 -7.11
CA SER A 245 -12.39 6.64 -6.37
C SER A 245 -13.86 6.98 -6.64
N MET A 246 -14.35 6.75 -7.86
CA MET A 246 -15.71 7.06 -8.30
C MET A 246 -16.65 5.85 -8.27
N MET A 247 -16.17 4.67 -7.92
CA MET A 247 -16.98 3.46 -7.88
C MET A 247 -18.16 3.55 -6.92
N ARG A 248 -17.92 4.04 -5.69
CA ARG A 248 -18.98 4.15 -4.68
C ARG A 248 -20.04 5.18 -5.07
N PRO A 249 -19.70 6.43 -5.48
CA PRO A 249 -20.67 7.36 -6.04
C PRO A 249 -21.50 6.76 -7.18
N TRP A 250 -20.86 6.08 -8.12
CA TRP A 250 -21.56 5.45 -9.23
C TRP A 250 -22.58 4.40 -8.80
N LEU A 251 -22.22 3.55 -7.83
CA LEU A 251 -23.15 2.54 -7.27
C LEU A 251 -24.33 3.21 -6.53
N VAL A 252 -24.11 4.34 -5.83
CA VAL A 252 -25.19 5.12 -5.21
C VAL A 252 -26.14 5.65 -6.26
N ASP A 253 -25.62 6.23 -7.35
CA ASP A 253 -26.43 6.77 -8.45
C ASP A 253 -27.20 5.67 -9.21
N LEU A 254 -26.70 4.44 -9.22
CA LEU A 254 -27.42 3.26 -9.71
C LEU A 254 -28.50 2.73 -8.74
N GLY A 255 -28.65 3.35 -7.55
CA GLY A 255 -29.69 3.01 -6.58
C GLY A 255 -29.32 1.95 -5.55
N TYR A 256 -28.03 1.54 -5.46
CA TYR A 256 -27.59 0.57 -4.45
C TYR A 256 -27.50 1.21 -3.07
N SER A 257 -27.95 0.49 -2.06
CA SER A 257 -27.86 0.90 -0.66
C SER A 257 -26.39 0.89 -0.16
N MET A 258 -26.11 1.69 0.88
CA MET A 258 -24.77 1.71 1.51
C MET A 258 -24.33 0.34 2.01
N LYS A 259 -25.28 -0.51 2.46
CA LYS A 259 -25.01 -1.89 2.89
C LYS A 259 -24.54 -2.76 1.72
N GLU A 260 -25.24 -2.69 0.59
CA GLU A 260 -24.86 -3.45 -0.62
C GLU A 260 -23.51 -3.00 -1.15
N ILE A 261 -23.27 -1.69 -1.23
CA ILE A 261 -21.97 -1.10 -1.63
C ILE A 261 -20.86 -1.57 -0.69
N GLY A 262 -21.13 -1.63 0.63
CA GLY A 262 -20.21 -2.15 1.62
C GLY A 262 -19.83 -3.62 1.37
N VAL A 263 -20.79 -4.47 1.01
CA VAL A 263 -20.54 -5.86 0.64
C VAL A 263 -19.79 -5.95 -0.69
N MET A 264 -20.26 -5.26 -1.72
CA MET A 264 -19.69 -5.31 -3.08
C MET A 264 -18.24 -4.83 -3.10
N SER A 265 -18.00 -3.60 -2.68
CA SER A 265 -16.67 -2.98 -2.75
C SER A 265 -15.80 -3.33 -1.53
N GLY A 266 -16.39 -3.35 -0.33
CA GLY A 266 -15.67 -3.58 0.92
C GLY A 266 -15.26 -5.05 1.11
N ILE A 267 -16.18 -6.00 0.98
CA ILE A 267 -15.90 -7.41 1.21
C ILE A 267 -15.41 -8.09 -0.07
N VAL A 268 -16.24 -8.10 -1.11
CA VAL A 268 -15.92 -8.84 -2.35
C VAL A 268 -14.72 -8.20 -3.06
N GLY A 269 -14.71 -6.87 -3.20
CA GLY A 269 -13.62 -6.16 -3.85
C GLY A 269 -12.29 -6.34 -3.12
N THR A 270 -12.25 -6.07 -1.82
CA THR A 270 -11.00 -6.20 -1.04
C THR A 270 -10.49 -7.64 -0.99
N SER A 271 -11.39 -8.63 -0.94
CA SER A 271 -11.02 -10.06 -1.03
C SER A 271 -10.42 -10.39 -2.41
N ALA A 272 -10.99 -9.83 -3.49
CA ALA A 272 -10.44 -9.99 -4.84
C ALA A 272 -9.03 -9.39 -4.95
N ALA A 273 -8.79 -8.20 -4.39
CA ALA A 273 -7.45 -7.59 -4.35
C ALA A 273 -6.45 -8.43 -3.54
N PHE A 274 -6.87 -8.95 -2.39
CA PHE A 274 -6.06 -9.84 -1.55
C PHE A 274 -5.60 -11.08 -2.33
N CYS A 275 -6.54 -11.81 -2.95
CA CYS A 275 -6.23 -13.01 -3.74
C CYS A 275 -5.38 -12.68 -4.99
N ALA A 276 -5.73 -11.62 -5.71
CA ALA A 276 -5.02 -11.21 -6.92
C ALA A 276 -3.58 -10.78 -6.61
N SER A 277 -3.33 -10.07 -5.49
CA SER A 277 -1.99 -9.67 -5.05
C SER A 277 -1.12 -10.88 -4.74
N PHE A 278 -1.68 -11.91 -4.11
CA PHE A 278 -0.97 -13.16 -3.84
C PHE A 278 -0.55 -13.84 -5.15
N GLY A 279 -1.51 -14.05 -6.07
CA GLY A 279 -1.25 -14.65 -7.38
C GLY A 279 -0.27 -13.84 -8.23
N ALA A 280 -0.38 -12.51 -8.19
CA ALA A 280 0.49 -11.60 -8.94
C ALA A 280 1.97 -11.74 -8.55
N GLY A 281 2.29 -11.92 -7.26
CA GLY A 281 3.66 -12.15 -6.83
C GLY A 281 4.28 -13.39 -7.44
N PHE A 282 3.54 -14.50 -7.51
CA PHE A 282 3.99 -15.72 -8.17
C PHE A 282 4.18 -15.51 -9.68
N ILE A 283 3.25 -14.81 -10.33
CA ILE A 283 3.34 -14.51 -11.76
C ILE A 283 4.60 -13.68 -12.03
N VAL A 284 4.80 -12.57 -11.31
CA VAL A 284 5.99 -11.71 -11.46
C VAL A 284 7.28 -12.49 -11.21
N ARG A 285 7.31 -13.32 -10.16
CA ARG A 285 8.46 -14.18 -9.87
C ARG A 285 8.78 -15.14 -11.02
N ARG A 286 7.76 -15.67 -11.69
CA ARG A 286 7.90 -16.67 -12.76
C ARG A 286 8.28 -16.06 -14.10
N ILE A 287 7.56 -15.01 -14.54
CA ILE A 287 7.73 -14.42 -15.89
C ILE A 287 8.67 -13.21 -15.90
N GLY A 288 9.04 -12.68 -14.71
CA GLY A 288 9.87 -11.50 -14.54
C GLY A 288 9.07 -10.18 -14.65
N ILE A 289 9.63 -9.13 -14.03
CA ILE A 289 8.95 -7.83 -13.88
C ILE A 289 8.62 -7.15 -15.23
N HIS A 290 9.49 -7.29 -16.24
CA HIS A 290 9.28 -6.65 -17.54
C HIS A 290 8.03 -7.20 -18.26
N THR A 291 7.88 -8.52 -18.29
CA THR A 291 6.71 -9.17 -18.88
C THR A 291 5.45 -8.94 -18.07
N ALA A 292 5.58 -8.96 -16.73
CA ALA A 292 4.46 -8.72 -15.83
C ALA A 292 3.92 -7.29 -15.93
N ARG A 293 4.79 -6.27 -16.13
CA ARG A 293 4.36 -4.88 -16.37
C ARG A 293 3.39 -4.79 -17.55
N LEU A 294 3.73 -5.43 -18.67
CA LEU A 294 2.89 -5.42 -19.87
C LEU A 294 1.60 -6.21 -19.65
N LEU A 295 1.69 -7.41 -19.08
CA LEU A 295 0.54 -8.26 -18.83
C LEU A 295 -0.49 -7.58 -17.95
N PHE A 296 -0.06 -7.02 -16.82
CA PHE A 296 -0.99 -6.38 -15.88
C PHE A 296 -1.47 -5.00 -16.36
N ALA A 297 -0.66 -4.24 -17.11
CA ALA A 297 -1.12 -3.02 -17.77
C ALA A 297 -2.21 -3.33 -18.83
N SER A 298 -2.06 -4.42 -19.58
CA SER A 298 -3.10 -4.88 -20.52
C SER A 298 -4.37 -5.30 -19.77
N PHE A 299 -4.24 -5.94 -18.61
CA PHE A 299 -5.38 -6.31 -17.78
C PHE A 299 -6.08 -5.06 -17.18
N VAL A 300 -5.33 -4.04 -16.77
CA VAL A 300 -5.89 -2.74 -16.35
C VAL A 300 -6.65 -2.11 -17.50
N LEU A 301 -6.09 -2.06 -18.72
CA LEU A 301 -6.77 -1.53 -19.90
C LEU A 301 -8.05 -2.30 -20.21
N LEU A 302 -8.03 -3.63 -20.14
CA LEU A 302 -9.22 -4.46 -20.34
C LEU A 302 -10.30 -4.12 -19.30
N THR A 303 -9.91 -3.90 -18.04
CA THR A 303 -10.82 -3.51 -16.97
C THR A 303 -11.43 -2.13 -17.22
N THR A 304 -10.63 -1.14 -17.66
CA THR A 304 -11.16 0.19 -17.98
C THR A 304 -12.13 0.16 -19.17
N VAL A 305 -11.84 -0.62 -20.20
CA VAL A 305 -12.74 -0.86 -21.34
C VAL A 305 -14.03 -1.53 -20.86
N TYR A 306 -13.98 -2.48 -19.95
CA TYR A 306 -15.15 -3.10 -19.35
C TYR A 306 -16.04 -2.06 -18.67
N PHE A 307 -15.51 -1.15 -17.85
CA PHE A 307 -16.29 -0.09 -17.23
C PHE A 307 -16.85 0.90 -18.25
N LEU A 308 -16.09 1.21 -19.28
CA LEU A 308 -16.58 2.03 -20.39
C LEU A 308 -17.78 1.37 -21.10
N THR A 309 -17.74 0.06 -21.38
CA THR A 309 -18.89 -0.64 -21.96
C THR A 309 -20.08 -0.69 -21.02
N MET A 310 -19.84 -0.85 -19.72
CA MET A 310 -20.90 -0.81 -18.70
C MET A 310 -21.61 0.54 -18.62
N SER A 311 -20.90 1.64 -18.88
CA SER A 311 -21.49 3.00 -18.84
C SER A 311 -22.50 3.31 -19.95
N TYR A 312 -22.56 2.46 -20.98
CA TYR A 312 -23.62 2.54 -22.03
C TYR A 312 -24.92 1.83 -21.62
N LEU A 313 -24.90 1.07 -20.53
CA LEU A 313 -26.09 0.38 -20.02
C LEU A 313 -26.79 1.30 -19.00
N GLU A 314 -28.07 1.63 -19.25
CA GLU A 314 -28.84 2.44 -18.30
C GLU A 314 -28.97 1.77 -16.93
N GLN A 315 -29.18 0.44 -16.92
CA GLN A 315 -29.23 -0.37 -15.70
C GLN A 315 -28.41 -1.65 -15.88
N PRO A 316 -27.11 -1.63 -15.57
CA PRO A 316 -26.31 -2.84 -15.61
C PRO A 316 -26.78 -3.84 -14.56
N SER A 317 -26.84 -5.13 -14.94
CA SER A 317 -27.25 -6.17 -13.98
C SER A 317 -26.27 -6.26 -12.80
N THR A 318 -26.79 -6.62 -11.64
CA THR A 318 -26.00 -6.77 -10.40
C THR A 318 -24.81 -7.74 -10.61
N LEU A 319 -24.98 -8.80 -11.39
CA LEU A 319 -23.91 -9.74 -11.69
C LEU A 319 -22.75 -9.09 -12.47
N LEU A 320 -23.07 -8.25 -13.46
CA LEU A 320 -22.05 -7.50 -14.21
C LEU A 320 -21.32 -6.51 -13.31
N LEU A 321 -22.01 -5.84 -12.39
CA LEU A 321 -21.38 -4.95 -11.41
C LEU A 321 -20.42 -5.70 -10.48
N TYR A 322 -20.82 -6.85 -9.94
CA TYR A 322 -19.93 -7.70 -9.15
C TYR A 322 -18.69 -8.14 -9.94
N LEU A 323 -18.86 -8.54 -11.20
CA LEU A 323 -17.74 -8.88 -12.06
C LEU A 323 -16.80 -7.68 -12.28
N GLY A 324 -17.36 -6.50 -12.57
CA GLY A 324 -16.59 -5.25 -12.69
C GLY A 324 -15.79 -4.91 -11.44
N ILE A 325 -16.41 -5.03 -10.27
CA ILE A 325 -15.77 -4.78 -8.98
C ILE A 325 -14.61 -5.77 -8.74
N VAL A 326 -14.82 -7.06 -9.02
CA VAL A 326 -13.76 -8.08 -8.92
C VAL A 326 -12.60 -7.76 -9.88
N LEU A 327 -12.89 -7.43 -11.15
CA LEU A 327 -11.88 -7.06 -12.14
C LEU A 327 -11.09 -5.82 -11.71
N MET A 328 -11.78 -4.79 -11.22
CA MET A 328 -11.17 -3.55 -10.77
C MET A 328 -10.23 -3.77 -9.59
N TRP A 329 -10.69 -4.43 -8.54
CA TRP A 329 -9.89 -4.69 -7.35
C TRP A 329 -8.76 -5.68 -7.61
N ALA A 330 -8.97 -6.66 -8.49
CA ALA A 330 -7.90 -7.55 -8.95
C ALA A 330 -6.83 -6.78 -9.73
N SER A 331 -7.24 -5.89 -10.65
CA SER A 331 -6.32 -4.99 -11.38
C SER A 331 -5.51 -4.13 -10.44
N TYR A 332 -6.17 -3.54 -9.42
CA TYR A 332 -5.52 -2.72 -8.40
C TYR A 332 -4.48 -3.53 -7.61
N GLY A 333 -4.83 -4.74 -7.17
CA GLY A 333 -3.92 -5.63 -6.46
C GLY A 333 -2.70 -6.04 -7.31
N MET A 334 -2.91 -6.44 -8.57
CA MET A 334 -1.85 -6.80 -9.49
C MET A 334 -0.94 -5.61 -9.83
N ALA A 335 -1.52 -4.43 -10.08
CA ALA A 335 -0.78 -3.20 -10.34
C ALA A 335 0.12 -2.83 -9.16
N THR A 336 -0.36 -2.97 -7.93
CA THR A 336 0.42 -2.70 -6.71
C THR A 336 1.69 -3.55 -6.65
N ILE A 337 1.61 -4.84 -6.98
CA ILE A 337 2.79 -5.73 -6.97
C ILE A 337 3.85 -5.27 -7.96
N VAL A 338 3.44 -4.90 -9.17
CA VAL A 338 4.38 -4.45 -10.21
C VAL A 338 4.99 -3.10 -9.85
N VAL A 339 4.19 -2.15 -9.37
CA VAL A 339 4.64 -0.82 -8.97
C VAL A 339 5.66 -0.91 -7.84
N TYR A 340 5.34 -1.63 -6.77
CA TYR A 340 6.22 -1.74 -5.61
C TYR A 340 7.47 -2.57 -5.90
N THR A 341 7.35 -3.65 -6.68
CA THR A 341 8.52 -4.42 -7.11
C THR A 341 9.46 -3.57 -7.97
N SER A 342 8.91 -2.76 -8.88
CA SER A 342 9.70 -1.81 -9.68
C SER A 342 10.38 -0.74 -8.83
N ALA A 343 9.66 -0.24 -7.81
CA ALA A 343 10.21 0.73 -6.87
C ALA A 343 11.37 0.13 -6.05
N MET A 344 11.23 -1.11 -5.59
CA MET A 344 12.30 -1.82 -4.87
C MET A 344 13.54 -2.12 -5.74
N GLU A 345 13.38 -2.22 -7.07
CA GLU A 345 14.51 -2.38 -7.99
C GLU A 345 15.26 -1.06 -8.26
N CYS A 346 14.60 0.08 -8.05
CA CYS A 346 15.11 1.42 -8.35
C CYS A 346 15.56 2.19 -7.10
N VAL A 347 16.16 1.49 -6.12
CA VAL A 347 16.70 2.11 -4.90
C VAL A 347 18.22 2.18 -4.94
N ARG A 348 18.80 3.22 -4.36
CA ARG A 348 20.24 3.38 -4.18
C ARG A 348 20.71 2.58 -2.96
N LYS A 349 21.93 2.04 -3.04
CA LYS A 349 22.57 1.35 -1.91
C LYS A 349 22.73 2.31 -0.73
N GLY A 350 22.40 1.81 0.46
CA GLY A 350 22.43 2.58 1.71
C GLY A 350 21.23 3.52 1.93
N ARG A 351 20.32 3.65 0.93
CA ARG A 351 19.15 4.54 0.93
C ARG A 351 17.85 3.79 0.61
N GLU A 352 17.81 2.50 0.92
CA GLU A 352 16.73 1.60 0.51
C GLU A 352 15.37 2.06 1.04
N GLY A 353 15.30 2.44 2.32
CA GLY A 353 14.07 2.94 2.94
C GLY A 353 13.68 4.30 2.39
N THR A 354 14.63 5.22 2.21
CA THR A 354 14.38 6.58 1.71
C THR A 354 13.87 6.55 0.27
N ASP A 355 14.59 5.89 -0.63
CA ASP A 355 14.26 5.88 -2.05
C ASP A 355 12.95 5.13 -2.33
N PHE A 356 12.68 4.06 -1.61
CA PHE A 356 11.42 3.34 -1.72
C PHE A 356 10.26 4.18 -1.17
N THR A 357 10.45 4.82 -0.01
CA THR A 357 9.44 5.71 0.59
C THR A 357 9.08 6.87 -0.35
N ILE A 358 10.05 7.53 -0.98
CA ILE A 358 9.78 8.59 -1.95
C ILE A 358 8.89 8.06 -3.09
N GLN A 359 9.22 6.90 -3.64
CA GLN A 359 8.48 6.31 -4.75
C GLN A 359 7.05 5.92 -4.35
N THR A 360 6.85 5.34 -3.16
CA THR A 360 5.50 5.01 -2.67
C THR A 360 4.66 6.25 -2.39
N VAL A 361 5.26 7.31 -1.84
CA VAL A 361 4.57 8.59 -1.63
C VAL A 361 4.18 9.24 -2.95
N LEU A 362 5.04 9.22 -3.98
CA LEU A 362 4.70 9.71 -5.32
C LEU A 362 3.53 8.93 -5.93
N THR A 363 3.48 7.61 -5.72
CA THR A 363 2.36 6.77 -6.17
C THR A 363 1.05 7.15 -5.46
N HIS A 364 1.09 7.37 -4.15
CA HIS A 364 -0.10 7.83 -3.40
C HIS A 364 -0.55 9.23 -3.82
N LEU A 365 0.40 10.16 -4.06
CA LEU A 365 0.09 11.50 -4.53
C LEU A 365 -0.56 11.47 -5.93
N SER A 366 -0.06 10.63 -6.84
CA SER A 366 -0.72 10.38 -8.13
C SER A 366 -2.17 9.91 -7.94
N GLY A 367 -2.41 8.99 -7.02
CA GLY A 367 -3.76 8.52 -6.70
C GLY A 367 -4.69 9.63 -6.19
N ILE A 368 -4.20 10.52 -5.33
CA ILE A 368 -4.97 11.67 -4.82
C ILE A 368 -5.33 12.62 -5.98
N ILE A 369 -4.36 12.94 -6.84
CA ILE A 369 -4.58 13.81 -8.01
C ILE A 369 -5.62 13.16 -8.94
N MET A 370 -5.46 11.86 -9.23
CA MET A 370 -6.39 11.15 -10.11
C MET A 370 -7.80 11.07 -9.54
N ALA A 371 -7.96 10.87 -8.24
CA ALA A 371 -9.28 10.90 -7.62
C ALA A 371 -9.99 12.25 -7.81
N ALA A 372 -9.25 13.36 -7.69
CA ALA A 372 -9.79 14.70 -7.92
C ALA A 372 -10.13 14.94 -9.41
N VAL A 373 -9.26 14.53 -10.33
CA VAL A 373 -9.48 14.63 -11.78
C VAL A 373 -10.68 13.79 -12.18
N SER A 374 -10.78 12.55 -11.71
CA SER A 374 -11.87 11.64 -12.02
C SER A 374 -13.21 12.14 -11.49
N GLY A 375 -13.25 12.75 -10.29
CA GLY A 375 -14.45 13.40 -9.77
C GLY A 375 -14.90 14.54 -10.67
N SER A 376 -13.98 15.43 -11.07
CA SER A 376 -14.28 16.54 -11.98
C SER A 376 -14.76 16.04 -13.36
N MET A 377 -14.17 14.95 -13.88
CA MET A 377 -14.63 14.35 -15.15
C MET A 377 -16.04 13.77 -15.01
N ALA A 378 -16.35 13.11 -13.89
CA ALA A 378 -17.68 12.59 -13.64
C ALA A 378 -18.73 13.72 -13.53
N ASP A 379 -18.39 14.83 -12.87
CA ASP A 379 -19.30 15.98 -12.72
C ASP A 379 -19.60 16.67 -14.06
N HIS A 380 -18.61 16.83 -14.95
CA HIS A 380 -18.77 17.59 -16.19
C HIS A 380 -19.25 16.72 -17.37
N PHE A 381 -18.81 15.46 -17.44
CA PHE A 381 -19.03 14.57 -18.59
C PHE A 381 -19.75 13.27 -18.23
N GLY A 382 -20.21 13.15 -16.98
CA GLY A 382 -20.85 11.94 -16.46
C GLY A 382 -19.87 10.75 -16.34
N TYR A 383 -20.37 9.61 -15.91
CA TYR A 383 -19.56 8.40 -15.75
C TYR A 383 -19.02 7.86 -17.07
N HIS A 384 -19.73 8.10 -18.18
CA HIS A 384 -19.23 7.74 -19.51
C HIS A 384 -17.93 8.49 -19.83
N GLY A 385 -17.92 9.81 -19.65
CA GLY A 385 -16.73 10.65 -19.87
C GLY A 385 -15.59 10.29 -18.92
N LEU A 386 -15.89 9.96 -17.66
CA LEU A 386 -14.93 9.46 -16.70
C LEU A 386 -14.25 8.17 -17.23
N PHE A 387 -15.03 7.13 -17.54
CA PHE A 387 -14.44 5.85 -17.95
C PHE A 387 -13.71 5.94 -19.29
N LEU A 388 -14.14 6.81 -20.20
CA LEU A 388 -13.41 7.10 -21.44
C LEU A 388 -12.04 7.72 -21.14
N THR A 389 -11.97 8.67 -20.20
CA THR A 389 -10.72 9.29 -19.76
C THR A 389 -9.77 8.25 -19.15
N GLU A 390 -10.30 7.35 -18.29
CA GLU A 390 -9.51 6.32 -17.66
C GLU A 390 -9.00 5.25 -18.66
N CYS A 391 -9.80 4.94 -19.69
CA CYS A 391 -9.33 4.12 -20.82
C CYS A 391 -8.17 4.79 -21.57
N PHE A 392 -8.27 6.08 -21.83
CA PHE A 392 -7.19 6.84 -22.48
C PHE A 392 -5.90 6.83 -21.63
N ILE A 393 -6.02 7.06 -20.32
CA ILE A 393 -4.87 7.02 -19.40
C ILE A 393 -4.25 5.62 -19.32
N ALA A 394 -5.09 4.56 -19.28
CA ALA A 394 -4.60 3.18 -19.29
C ALA A 394 -3.86 2.83 -20.59
N ALA A 395 -4.39 3.27 -21.74
CA ALA A 395 -3.73 3.09 -23.04
C ALA A 395 -2.41 3.86 -23.12
N LEU A 396 -2.37 5.11 -22.60
CA LEU A 396 -1.16 5.92 -22.52
C LEU A 396 -0.10 5.25 -21.61
N SER A 397 -0.53 4.69 -20.48
CA SER A 397 0.34 3.92 -19.58
C SER A 397 0.96 2.71 -20.28
N LEU A 398 0.16 1.93 -21.00
CA LEU A 398 0.63 0.79 -21.77
C LEU A 398 1.62 1.21 -22.87
N LEU A 399 1.31 2.28 -23.62
CA LEU A 399 2.21 2.85 -24.64
C LEU A 399 3.53 3.31 -24.02
N TYR A 400 3.47 3.98 -22.86
CA TYR A 400 4.65 4.41 -22.12
C TYR A 400 5.55 3.22 -21.76
N ILE A 401 4.97 2.12 -21.28
CA ILE A 401 5.73 0.92 -20.95
C ILE A 401 6.39 0.32 -22.19
N LEU A 402 5.66 0.23 -23.32
CA LEU A 402 6.17 -0.30 -24.57
C LEU A 402 7.32 0.52 -25.15
N THR A 403 7.31 1.83 -24.97
CA THR A 403 8.34 2.73 -25.50
C THR A 403 9.54 2.88 -24.57
N VAL A 404 9.31 3.10 -23.27
CA VAL A 404 10.35 3.48 -22.30
C VAL A 404 11.05 2.25 -21.70
N PHE A 405 10.30 1.15 -21.48
CA PHE A 405 10.82 -0.08 -20.88
C PHE A 405 11.04 -1.21 -21.90
N ARG A 406 11.09 -0.87 -23.19
CA ARG A 406 11.39 -1.84 -24.24
C ARG A 406 12.73 -2.53 -23.92
N LYS A 407 12.73 -3.88 -23.85
CA LYS A 407 13.99 -4.64 -23.81
C LYS A 407 14.83 -4.18 -25.01
N LYS A 408 15.99 -3.56 -24.78
CA LYS A 408 17.03 -3.54 -25.80
C LYS A 408 17.36 -5.01 -26.06
N ASN A 409 16.96 -5.52 -27.20
CA ASN A 409 17.49 -6.81 -27.67
C ASN A 409 19.01 -6.63 -27.62
N ALA A 410 19.66 -7.44 -26.78
CA ALA A 410 21.09 -7.57 -26.82
C ALA A 410 21.42 -8.07 -28.23
N ALA A 411 21.96 -7.17 -29.07
CA ALA A 411 22.61 -7.51 -30.31
C ALA A 411 23.96 -8.15 -29.99
#